data_94464a25ab178484dd9300dea68d0d72
#
_entry.id   94464a25ab178484dd9300dea68d0d72
#
_cell.length_a   1.000
_cell.length_b   1.000
_cell.length_c   1.000
_cell.angle_alpha   90.00
_cell.angle_beta   90.00
_cell.angle_gamma   90.00
#
_symmetry.space_group_name_H-M   'P 1'
#
loop_
_entity.id
_entity.type
_entity.pdbx_description
1 polymer ?
#
loop_
_entity_poly.entity_id
_entity_poly.type
_entity_poly.pdbx_seq_one_letter_code
_entity_poly.pdbx_strand_id
1 'polypeptide(L)'
;MAGRIEMLPLLPLSQDELAAIGPARFLDRLFAGDSFLSAGRDRDLIGRVLAGGYPDAVIREAGVRRRDWFAAYAKAIAERDLPDIANVERAADLPLFLRMLAALNGQPVNATDLGGRLKIDRKTAQRYLGLAEQIFVVRTLPAWSSNSVKRLMKSPKLHFVDSGLAAMLARVTAAQLDHDKTPFGNLLESFVLAELDKQCGWSEGRYDFSHFRDLNGSEVDIVVEDSEGRLAGIEVKASATVTAKDFSGIAKLADAVGDRFVGGVVFYDGSDALPFGDKRRALPLSALWSPATLSK
;
A
#
# COMPACT_ATOMS: atom_id res chain seq x y z
N MET A 1 -27.96 -8.71 17.68
CA MET A 1 -27.16 -7.55 18.21
C MET A 1 -26.63 -6.63 17.10
N ALA A 2 -27.23 -6.65 15.94
CA ALA A 2 -26.89 -5.70 14.87
C ALA A 2 -27.21 -4.26 15.32
N GLY A 3 -26.32 -3.31 15.04
CA GLY A 3 -26.51 -1.89 15.37
C GLY A 3 -25.95 -1.41 16.72
N ARG A 4 -25.20 -2.26 17.43
CA ARG A 4 -24.56 -1.90 18.72
C ARG A 4 -23.05 -2.18 18.76
N ILE A 5 -22.44 -2.47 17.60
CA ILE A 5 -21.02 -2.78 17.49
C ILE A 5 -20.44 -1.89 16.43
N GLU A 6 -19.39 -1.16 16.77
CA GLU A 6 -18.48 -0.49 15.86
C GLU A 6 -17.17 -1.27 15.83
N MET A 7 -16.67 -1.59 14.64
CA MET A 7 -15.40 -2.26 14.46
C MET A 7 -14.36 -1.22 14.00
N LEU A 8 -13.35 -1.02 14.81
CA LEU A 8 -12.22 -0.16 14.49
C LEU A 8 -11.01 -1.04 14.16
N PRO A 9 -10.52 -1.03 12.92
CA PRO A 9 -9.31 -1.77 12.60
C PRO A 9 -8.09 -1.11 13.26
N LEU A 10 -7.28 -1.90 13.96
CA LEU A 10 -6.00 -1.46 14.50
C LEU A 10 -4.90 -1.87 13.52
N LEU A 11 -4.45 -0.92 12.71
CA LEU A 11 -3.36 -1.11 11.76
C LEU A 11 -1.99 -0.95 12.45
N PRO A 12 -0.89 -1.43 11.83
CA PRO A 12 0.46 -1.11 12.29
C PRO A 12 0.68 0.41 12.36
N LEU A 13 1.59 0.87 13.22
CA LEU A 13 1.88 2.29 13.41
C LEU A 13 2.25 2.98 12.09
N SER A 14 1.75 4.19 11.89
CA SER A 14 2.11 5.05 10.76
C SER A 14 3.45 5.75 11.01
N GLN A 15 4.01 6.37 9.98
CA GLN A 15 5.30 7.05 10.09
C GLN A 15 5.25 8.31 10.96
N ASP A 16 4.12 9.01 10.99
CA ASP A 16 3.89 10.15 11.89
C ASP A 16 3.71 9.72 13.35
N GLU A 17 3.04 8.59 13.62
CA GLU A 17 2.96 8.00 14.96
C GLU A 17 4.35 7.56 15.45
N LEU A 18 5.14 6.91 14.60
CA LEU A 18 6.51 6.48 14.93
C LEU A 18 7.44 7.68 15.20
N ALA A 19 7.22 8.79 14.52
CA ALA A 19 7.97 10.02 14.71
C ALA A 19 7.41 10.90 15.83
N ALA A 20 6.24 10.59 16.39
CA ALA A 20 5.52 11.37 17.40
C ALA A 20 5.31 12.86 17.01
N ILE A 21 4.99 13.10 15.73
CA ILE A 21 4.85 14.46 15.15
C ILE A 21 3.39 14.91 14.95
N GLY A 22 2.45 14.13 15.41
CA GLY A 22 1.02 14.38 15.24
C GLY A 22 0.48 13.82 13.93
N PRO A 23 -0.86 13.74 13.78
CA PRO A 23 -1.50 13.04 12.68
C PRO A 23 -1.27 13.75 11.34
N ALA A 24 -0.71 13.05 10.37
CA ALA A 24 -0.63 13.51 9.00
C ALA A 24 -2.02 13.52 8.36
N ARG A 25 -2.31 14.53 7.54
CA ARG A 25 -3.60 14.72 6.86
C ARG A 25 -3.41 14.90 5.37
N PHE A 26 -2.60 14.03 4.77
CA PHE A 26 -2.27 14.14 3.36
C PHE A 26 -3.50 14.07 2.46
N LEU A 27 -4.41 13.10 2.72
CA LEU A 27 -5.63 12.92 1.93
C LEU A 27 -6.56 14.13 2.03
N ASP A 28 -6.86 14.60 3.24
CA ASP A 28 -7.74 15.76 3.43
C ASP A 28 -7.18 16.98 2.69
N ARG A 29 -5.88 17.23 2.78
CA ARG A 29 -5.20 18.33 2.09
C ARG A 29 -5.22 18.19 0.57
N LEU A 30 -5.02 16.96 0.06
CA LEU A 30 -5.06 16.70 -1.38
C LEU A 30 -6.44 17.03 -1.96
N PHE A 31 -7.50 16.58 -1.27
CA PHE A 31 -8.88 16.82 -1.70
C PHE A 31 -9.37 18.25 -1.43
N ALA A 32 -8.79 18.97 -0.47
CA ALA A 32 -9.00 20.40 -0.29
C ALA A 32 -8.28 21.26 -1.35
N GLY A 33 -7.37 20.69 -2.12
CA GLY A 33 -6.57 21.42 -3.10
C GLY A 33 -5.43 22.23 -2.51
N ASP A 34 -4.99 21.89 -1.31
CA ASP A 34 -3.93 22.59 -0.60
C ASP A 34 -2.59 22.54 -1.35
N SER A 35 -1.76 23.53 -1.11
CA SER A 35 -0.37 23.49 -1.53
C SER A 35 0.45 22.59 -0.62
N PHE A 36 1.40 21.86 -1.21
CA PHE A 36 2.38 21.08 -0.48
C PHE A 36 3.74 21.74 -0.59
N LEU A 37 4.40 21.92 0.54
CA LEU A 37 5.77 22.41 0.59
C LEU A 37 6.76 21.24 0.44
N SER A 38 8.00 21.56 0.08
CA SER A 38 9.08 20.58 0.06
C SER A 38 9.33 20.08 1.49
N ALA A 39 9.18 18.78 1.68
CA ALA A 39 9.37 18.14 2.97
C ALA A 39 10.81 17.60 3.18
N GLY A 40 11.65 17.75 2.16
CA GLY A 40 13.00 17.19 2.13
C GLY A 40 13.01 15.68 1.84
N ARG A 41 14.17 15.19 1.44
CA ARG A 41 14.37 13.75 1.17
C ARG A 41 14.47 12.98 2.49
N ASP A 42 13.78 11.86 2.59
CA ASP A 42 14.01 10.91 3.68
C ASP A 42 15.36 10.20 3.48
N ARG A 43 16.23 10.28 4.49
CA ARG A 43 17.58 9.68 4.43
C ARG A 43 17.58 8.19 4.74
N ASP A 44 16.50 7.66 5.28
CA ASP A 44 16.37 6.24 5.68
C ASP A 44 15.08 5.60 5.13
N LEU A 45 14.66 5.98 3.94
CA LEU A 45 13.46 5.43 3.31
C LEU A 45 13.49 3.90 3.23
N ILE A 46 14.63 3.32 2.83
CA ILE A 46 14.79 1.86 2.77
C ILE A 46 14.63 1.25 4.17
N GLY A 47 15.26 1.83 5.18
CA GLY A 47 15.15 1.35 6.56
C GLY A 47 13.71 1.38 7.07
N ARG A 48 12.94 2.45 6.79
CA ARG A 48 11.52 2.56 7.14
C ARG A 48 10.66 1.50 6.47
N VAL A 49 10.81 1.33 5.16
CA VAL A 49 10.05 0.33 4.39
C VAL A 49 10.35 -1.09 4.88
N LEU A 50 11.62 -1.39 5.20
CA LEU A 50 12.02 -2.71 5.73
C LEU A 50 11.67 -2.91 7.21
N ALA A 51 11.46 -1.83 7.95
CA ALA A 51 11.02 -1.90 9.35
C ALA A 51 9.52 -2.17 9.49
N GLY A 52 8.70 -1.64 8.57
CA GLY A 52 7.26 -1.66 8.71
C GLY A 52 6.77 -0.77 9.87
N GLY A 53 5.60 -1.09 10.40
CA GLY A 53 4.95 -0.35 11.49
C GLY A 53 4.53 -1.21 12.67
N TYR A 54 4.80 -2.52 12.70
CA TYR A 54 4.48 -3.32 13.88
C TYR A 54 5.32 -2.86 15.08
N PRO A 55 4.70 -2.46 16.21
CA PRO A 55 5.41 -1.90 17.37
C PRO A 55 6.57 -2.75 17.83
N ASP A 56 6.32 -4.04 17.97
CA ASP A 56 7.31 -5.01 18.39
C ASP A 56 8.49 -5.20 17.42
N ALA A 57 8.28 -4.98 16.12
CA ALA A 57 9.34 -5.02 15.12
C ALA A 57 10.17 -3.74 15.15
N VAL A 58 9.51 -2.59 15.29
CA VAL A 58 10.15 -1.26 15.22
C VAL A 58 11.10 -1.02 16.39
N ILE A 59 10.73 -1.43 17.62
CA ILE A 59 11.57 -1.27 18.82
C ILE A 59 12.82 -2.17 18.81
N ARG A 60 12.89 -3.16 17.93
CA ARG A 60 14.05 -4.05 17.79
C ARG A 60 15.07 -3.44 16.85
N GLU A 61 16.35 -3.63 17.17
CA GLU A 61 17.44 -3.23 16.29
C GLU A 61 17.27 -3.84 14.88
N ALA A 62 17.62 -3.05 13.87
CA ALA A 62 17.65 -3.51 12.50
C ALA A 62 18.57 -4.74 12.34
N GLY A 63 18.23 -5.63 11.42
CA GLY A 63 19.01 -6.81 11.14
C GLY A 63 18.41 -8.11 11.68
N VAL A 64 19.19 -8.94 12.37
CA VAL A 64 18.78 -10.31 12.73
C VAL A 64 17.59 -10.31 13.68
N ARG A 65 17.62 -9.50 14.74
CA ARG A 65 16.58 -9.49 15.78
C ARG A 65 15.19 -9.12 15.25
N ARG A 66 15.12 -8.13 14.37
CA ARG A 66 13.87 -7.73 13.73
C ARG A 66 13.36 -8.81 12.76
N ARG A 67 14.26 -9.41 11.98
CA ARG A 67 13.90 -10.54 11.09
C ARG A 67 13.40 -11.75 11.85
N ASP A 68 14.02 -12.10 12.97
CA ASP A 68 13.60 -13.22 13.81
C ASP A 68 12.20 -12.98 14.37
N TRP A 69 11.90 -11.74 14.78
CA TRP A 69 10.56 -11.39 15.23
C TRP A 69 9.53 -11.58 14.11
N PHE A 70 9.79 -11.04 12.91
CA PHE A 70 8.88 -11.23 11.77
C PHE A 70 8.72 -12.70 11.39
N ALA A 71 9.79 -13.48 11.45
CA ALA A 71 9.74 -14.91 11.18
C ALA A 71 8.86 -15.66 12.21
N ALA A 72 9.00 -15.32 13.50
CA ALA A 72 8.16 -15.88 14.56
C ALA A 72 6.68 -15.44 14.40
N TYR A 73 6.45 -14.18 14.04
CA TYR A 73 5.10 -13.65 13.80
C TYR A 73 4.44 -14.33 12.59
N ALA A 74 5.13 -14.43 11.45
CA ALA A 74 4.63 -15.16 10.28
C ALA A 74 4.34 -16.63 10.58
N LYS A 75 5.18 -17.26 11.41
CA LYS A 75 4.94 -18.63 11.88
C LYS A 75 3.68 -18.73 12.74
N ALA A 76 3.47 -17.80 13.67
CA ALA A 76 2.27 -17.76 14.50
C ALA A 76 0.99 -17.59 13.64
N ILE A 77 1.01 -16.69 12.66
CA ILE A 77 -0.08 -16.52 11.70
C ILE A 77 -0.38 -17.84 10.97
N ALA A 78 0.64 -18.52 10.44
CA ALA A 78 0.46 -19.70 9.63
C ALA A 78 0.02 -20.94 10.45
N GLU A 79 0.57 -21.10 11.67
CA GLU A 79 0.37 -22.32 12.47
C GLU A 79 -0.77 -22.20 13.49
N ARG A 80 -1.18 -21.02 13.87
CA ARG A 80 -2.24 -20.77 14.85
C ARG A 80 -3.37 -19.95 14.30
N ASP A 81 -3.12 -18.70 13.88
CA ASP A 81 -4.20 -17.74 13.64
C ASP A 81 -5.05 -18.12 12.42
N LEU A 82 -4.44 -18.53 11.31
CA LEU A 82 -5.16 -18.98 10.11
C LEU A 82 -5.92 -20.30 10.34
N PRO A 83 -5.33 -21.35 10.95
CA PRO A 83 -6.05 -22.58 11.27
C PRO A 83 -7.21 -22.40 12.27
N ASP A 84 -7.07 -21.52 13.27
CA ASP A 84 -8.08 -21.29 14.29
C ASP A 84 -9.35 -20.60 13.72
N ILE A 85 -9.20 -19.77 12.69
CA ILE A 85 -10.33 -19.07 12.05
C ILE A 85 -11.07 -19.97 11.06
N ALA A 86 -10.38 -20.90 10.42
CA ALA A 86 -11.00 -21.80 9.46
C ALA A 86 -10.38 -23.21 9.54
N ASN A 87 -11.23 -24.21 9.33
CA ASN A 87 -10.79 -25.59 9.23
C ASN A 87 -9.89 -25.74 7.96
N VAL A 88 -8.59 -25.52 8.12
CA VAL A 88 -7.62 -25.54 7.04
C VAL A 88 -7.11 -26.96 6.85
N GLU A 89 -7.60 -27.67 5.83
CA GLU A 89 -7.25 -29.07 5.56
C GLU A 89 -5.73 -29.27 5.29
N ARG A 90 -5.04 -28.23 4.82
CA ARG A 90 -3.61 -28.27 4.45
C ARG A 90 -2.82 -27.15 5.14
N ALA A 91 -2.87 -27.10 6.47
CA ALA A 91 -2.16 -26.09 7.27
C ALA A 91 -0.66 -26.05 6.99
N ALA A 92 -0.04 -27.18 6.63
CA ALA A 92 1.38 -27.27 6.26
C ALA A 92 1.77 -26.41 5.04
N ASP A 93 0.80 -26.05 4.18
CA ASP A 93 1.05 -25.20 3.00
C ASP A 93 1.02 -23.69 3.31
N LEU A 94 0.49 -23.28 4.47
CA LEU A 94 0.31 -21.86 4.82
C LEU A 94 1.62 -21.05 4.88
N PRO A 95 2.74 -21.55 5.38
CA PRO A 95 4.01 -20.83 5.32
C PRO A 95 4.47 -20.57 3.87
N LEU A 96 4.26 -21.53 2.97
CA LEU A 96 4.56 -21.38 1.55
C LEU A 96 3.58 -20.37 0.90
N PHE A 97 2.31 -20.44 1.26
CA PHE A 97 1.28 -19.50 0.80
C PHE A 97 1.64 -18.06 1.16
N LEU A 98 1.99 -17.74 2.41
CA LEU A 98 2.38 -16.39 2.84
C LEU A 98 3.61 -15.88 2.06
N ARG A 99 4.61 -16.74 1.83
CA ARG A 99 5.79 -16.39 1.00
C ARG A 99 5.41 -16.12 -0.45
N MET A 100 4.46 -16.88 -1.00
CA MET A 100 3.95 -16.66 -2.34
C MET A 100 3.21 -15.32 -2.45
N LEU A 101 2.37 -14.98 -1.47
CA LEU A 101 1.72 -13.65 -1.41
C LEU A 101 2.76 -12.54 -1.37
N ALA A 102 3.84 -12.69 -0.57
CA ALA A 102 4.90 -11.69 -0.49
C ALA A 102 5.66 -11.52 -1.81
N ALA A 103 5.86 -12.60 -2.56
CA ALA A 103 6.45 -12.54 -3.90
C ALA A 103 5.52 -11.87 -4.94
N LEU A 104 4.21 -11.85 -4.68
CA LEU A 104 3.19 -11.20 -5.53
C LEU A 104 2.79 -9.81 -5.01
N ASN A 105 3.45 -9.31 -3.98
CA ASN A 105 3.16 -7.99 -3.42
C ASN A 105 3.27 -6.89 -4.49
N GLY A 106 2.29 -5.96 -4.55
CA GLY A 106 2.19 -4.93 -5.59
C GLY A 106 1.75 -5.43 -6.98
N GLN A 107 1.39 -6.72 -7.13
CA GLN A 107 1.04 -7.31 -8.42
C GLN A 107 -0.44 -7.73 -8.48
N PRO A 108 -1.03 -7.78 -9.68
CA PRO A 108 -2.34 -8.36 -9.87
C PRO A 108 -2.39 -9.82 -9.41
N VAL A 109 -3.42 -10.19 -8.66
CA VAL A 109 -3.60 -11.53 -8.12
C VAL A 109 -4.94 -12.12 -8.56
N ASN A 110 -4.94 -13.41 -8.86
CA ASN A 110 -6.18 -14.18 -9.02
C ASN A 110 -6.03 -15.58 -8.41
N ALA A 111 -7.15 -16.12 -7.93
CA ALA A 111 -7.16 -17.39 -7.21
C ALA A 111 -6.76 -18.59 -8.07
N THR A 112 -6.94 -18.52 -9.40
CA THR A 112 -6.58 -19.61 -10.31
C THR A 112 -5.07 -19.73 -10.42
N ASP A 113 -4.37 -18.62 -10.67
CA ASP A 113 -2.91 -18.58 -10.77
C ASP A 113 -2.25 -18.95 -9.43
N LEU A 114 -2.81 -18.41 -8.34
CA LEU A 114 -2.33 -18.71 -7.00
C LEU A 114 -2.47 -20.21 -6.68
N GLY A 115 -3.63 -20.79 -7.00
CA GLY A 115 -3.89 -22.21 -6.81
C GLY A 115 -2.95 -23.09 -7.64
N GLY A 116 -2.72 -22.73 -8.92
CA GLY A 116 -1.80 -23.46 -9.79
C GLY A 116 -0.36 -23.48 -9.26
N ARG A 117 0.14 -22.34 -8.77
CA ARG A 117 1.49 -22.23 -8.16
C ARG A 117 1.65 -23.06 -6.88
N LEU A 118 0.60 -23.15 -6.08
CA LEU A 118 0.57 -23.88 -4.80
C LEU A 118 0.11 -25.33 -4.93
N LYS A 119 -0.29 -25.76 -6.13
CA LYS A 119 -0.88 -27.08 -6.41
C LYS A 119 -2.10 -27.36 -5.52
N ILE A 120 -2.95 -26.35 -5.32
CA ILE A 120 -4.25 -26.42 -4.66
C ILE A 120 -5.34 -25.96 -5.62
N ASP A 121 -6.58 -26.33 -5.35
CA ASP A 121 -7.70 -25.87 -6.17
C ASP A 121 -7.99 -24.37 -5.97
N ARG A 122 -8.69 -23.78 -6.96
CA ARG A 122 -9.04 -22.36 -6.96
C ARG A 122 -9.85 -21.95 -5.73
N LYS A 123 -10.77 -22.79 -5.25
CA LYS A 123 -11.63 -22.44 -4.10
C LYS A 123 -10.82 -22.36 -2.82
N THR A 124 -9.89 -23.30 -2.65
CA THR A 124 -8.94 -23.31 -1.52
C THR A 124 -8.03 -22.09 -1.55
N ALA A 125 -7.47 -21.75 -2.74
CA ALA A 125 -6.65 -20.55 -2.88
C ALA A 125 -7.43 -19.26 -2.57
N GLN A 126 -8.67 -19.16 -3.04
CA GLN A 126 -9.56 -18.01 -2.76
C GLN A 126 -9.89 -17.92 -1.27
N ARG A 127 -10.17 -19.05 -0.62
CA ARG A 127 -10.42 -19.10 0.83
C ARG A 127 -9.20 -18.64 1.63
N TYR A 128 -8.00 -19.13 1.28
CA TYR A 128 -6.76 -18.73 1.98
C TYR A 128 -6.46 -17.24 1.80
N LEU A 129 -6.68 -16.69 0.59
CA LEU A 129 -6.53 -15.26 0.35
C LEU A 129 -7.52 -14.45 1.21
N GLY A 130 -8.80 -14.83 1.24
CA GLY A 130 -9.80 -14.19 2.06
C GLY A 130 -9.51 -14.28 3.56
N LEU A 131 -8.93 -15.39 4.04
CA LEU A 131 -8.48 -15.51 5.43
C LEU A 131 -7.32 -14.56 5.74
N ALA A 132 -6.33 -14.46 4.84
CA ALA A 132 -5.20 -13.53 5.01
C ALA A 132 -5.67 -12.06 5.01
N GLU A 133 -6.72 -11.70 4.26
CA GLU A 133 -7.37 -10.40 4.32
C GLU A 133 -8.11 -10.20 5.66
N GLN A 134 -8.85 -11.21 6.10
CA GLN A 134 -9.65 -11.15 7.33
C GLN A 134 -8.82 -10.93 8.59
N ILE A 135 -7.57 -11.43 8.61
CA ILE A 135 -6.62 -11.21 9.71
C ILE A 135 -5.67 -10.02 9.47
N PHE A 136 -5.96 -9.18 8.49
CA PHE A 136 -5.20 -7.98 8.17
C PHE A 136 -3.70 -8.22 7.86
N VAL A 137 -3.36 -9.33 7.23
CA VAL A 137 -2.00 -9.59 6.74
C VAL A 137 -1.81 -8.96 5.36
N VAL A 138 -2.83 -9.11 4.52
CA VAL A 138 -2.87 -8.52 3.17
C VAL A 138 -4.19 -7.79 2.94
N ARG A 139 -4.21 -6.96 1.93
CA ARG A 139 -5.44 -6.43 1.34
C ARG A 139 -5.38 -6.54 -0.18
N THR A 140 -6.52 -6.67 -0.82
CA THR A 140 -6.61 -6.54 -2.27
C THR A 140 -7.11 -5.15 -2.64
N LEU A 141 -6.41 -4.50 -3.56
CA LEU A 141 -6.74 -3.19 -4.09
C LEU A 141 -7.52 -3.40 -5.40
N PRO A 142 -8.84 -3.12 -5.44
CA PRO A 142 -9.66 -3.36 -6.62
C PRO A 142 -9.25 -2.47 -7.79
N ALA A 143 -9.51 -2.92 -9.02
CA ALA A 143 -9.29 -2.08 -10.18
C ALA A 143 -10.36 -1.00 -10.29
N TRP A 144 -9.97 0.24 -10.48
CA TRP A 144 -10.90 1.32 -10.77
C TRP A 144 -11.51 1.17 -12.18
N SER A 145 -12.79 1.46 -12.30
CA SER A 145 -13.50 1.56 -13.57
C SER A 145 -14.71 2.46 -13.38
N SER A 146 -15.05 3.24 -14.38
CA SER A 146 -16.30 4.03 -14.41
C SER A 146 -17.55 3.14 -14.36
N ASN A 147 -17.43 1.87 -14.74
CA ASN A 147 -18.50 0.87 -14.63
C ASN A 147 -18.23 -0.04 -13.42
N SER A 148 -19.12 -0.01 -12.43
CA SER A 148 -19.02 -0.76 -11.18
C SER A 148 -18.95 -2.28 -11.39
N VAL A 149 -19.63 -2.85 -12.39
CA VAL A 149 -19.56 -4.28 -12.69
C VAL A 149 -18.18 -4.65 -13.24
N LYS A 150 -17.59 -3.81 -14.09
CA LYS A 150 -16.23 -4.03 -14.62
C LYS A 150 -15.15 -3.92 -13.52
N ARG A 151 -15.38 -3.09 -12.46
CA ARG A 151 -14.50 -3.07 -11.28
C ARG A 151 -14.36 -4.45 -10.65
N LEU A 152 -15.47 -5.17 -10.48
CA LEU A 152 -15.52 -6.48 -9.83
C LEU A 152 -14.92 -7.61 -10.68
N MET A 153 -14.80 -7.42 -12.00
CA MET A 153 -14.31 -8.44 -12.93
C MET A 153 -12.80 -8.39 -13.20
N LYS A 154 -12.14 -7.28 -12.90
CA LYS A 154 -10.69 -7.14 -13.10
C LYS A 154 -9.93 -7.69 -11.89
N SER A 155 -8.76 -8.28 -12.15
CA SER A 155 -7.88 -8.77 -11.07
C SER A 155 -7.43 -7.62 -10.17
N PRO A 156 -7.64 -7.70 -8.85
CA PRO A 156 -7.13 -6.73 -7.91
C PRO A 156 -5.61 -6.86 -7.77
N LYS A 157 -4.92 -5.79 -7.35
CA LYS A 157 -3.53 -5.87 -6.87
C LYS A 157 -3.48 -6.34 -5.41
N LEU A 158 -2.47 -7.15 -5.10
CA LEU A 158 -2.24 -7.63 -3.74
C LEU A 158 -1.23 -6.73 -3.03
N HIS A 159 -1.56 -6.30 -1.82
CA HIS A 159 -0.66 -5.52 -0.97
C HIS A 159 -0.61 -6.10 0.45
N PHE A 160 0.58 -6.18 1.02
CA PHE A 160 0.70 -6.44 2.45
C PHE A 160 0.33 -5.18 3.24
N VAL A 161 -0.31 -5.37 4.38
CA VAL A 161 -0.65 -4.27 5.31
C VAL A 161 0.61 -3.70 5.99
N ASP A 162 1.65 -4.53 6.09
CA ASP A 162 2.95 -4.13 6.63
C ASP A 162 4.09 -4.47 5.67
N SER A 163 4.85 -3.45 5.27
CA SER A 163 5.95 -3.60 4.32
C SER A 163 7.15 -4.37 4.89
N GLY A 164 7.39 -4.31 6.20
CA GLY A 164 8.45 -5.06 6.87
C GLY A 164 8.18 -6.56 6.88
N LEU A 165 6.94 -6.95 7.15
CA LEU A 165 6.50 -8.35 7.05
C LEU A 165 6.63 -8.85 5.60
N ALA A 166 6.17 -8.06 4.61
CA ALA A 166 6.31 -8.40 3.20
C ALA A 166 7.78 -8.58 2.81
N ALA A 167 8.65 -7.65 3.19
CA ALA A 167 10.08 -7.69 2.90
C ALA A 167 10.74 -8.95 3.49
N MET A 168 10.45 -9.29 4.75
CA MET A 168 10.99 -10.49 5.40
C MET A 168 10.53 -11.76 4.68
N LEU A 169 9.24 -11.90 4.36
CA LEU A 169 8.69 -13.07 3.67
C LEU A 169 9.23 -13.20 2.24
N ALA A 170 9.41 -12.09 1.53
CA ALA A 170 10.02 -12.04 0.19
C ALA A 170 11.56 -12.12 0.22
N ARG A 171 12.17 -12.15 1.41
CA ARG A 171 13.64 -12.17 1.64
C ARG A 171 14.36 -10.95 1.08
N VAL A 172 13.70 -9.80 1.05
CA VAL A 172 14.31 -8.52 0.64
C VAL A 172 15.08 -7.93 1.81
N THR A 173 16.33 -7.56 1.57
CA THR A 173 17.23 -6.95 2.57
C THR A 173 17.87 -5.68 2.01
N ALA A 174 18.35 -4.79 2.87
CA ALA A 174 19.04 -3.58 2.44
C ALA A 174 20.23 -3.90 1.53
N ALA A 175 21.07 -4.89 1.90
CA ALA A 175 22.21 -5.31 1.09
C ALA A 175 21.82 -5.82 -0.31
N GLN A 176 20.67 -6.49 -0.44
CA GLN A 176 20.17 -6.91 -1.75
C GLN A 176 19.71 -5.71 -2.58
N LEU A 177 19.09 -4.71 -1.96
CA LEU A 177 18.61 -3.49 -2.63
C LEU A 177 19.75 -2.58 -3.11
N ASP A 178 20.97 -2.73 -2.58
CA ASP A 178 22.17 -2.06 -3.09
C ASP A 178 22.55 -2.57 -4.49
N HIS A 179 22.19 -3.81 -4.83
CA HIS A 179 22.48 -4.45 -6.11
C HIS A 179 21.29 -4.46 -7.07
N ASP A 180 20.09 -4.69 -6.55
CA ASP A 180 18.85 -4.74 -7.34
C ASP A 180 17.71 -4.04 -6.59
N LYS A 181 17.31 -2.87 -7.10
CA LYS A 181 16.21 -2.08 -6.55
C LYS A 181 14.83 -2.50 -7.04
N THR A 182 14.74 -3.47 -7.94
CA THR A 182 13.46 -3.90 -8.52
C THR A 182 12.43 -4.34 -7.47
N PRO A 183 12.77 -5.15 -6.44
CA PRO A 183 11.81 -5.53 -5.41
C PRO A 183 11.36 -4.36 -4.53
N PHE A 184 12.15 -3.28 -4.47
CA PHE A 184 11.83 -2.13 -3.63
C PHE A 184 10.62 -1.35 -4.14
N GLY A 185 10.42 -1.26 -5.44
CA GLY A 185 9.28 -0.55 -6.02
C GLY A 185 7.95 -1.09 -5.50
N ASN A 186 7.75 -2.40 -5.58
CA ASN A 186 6.52 -3.06 -5.10
C ASN A 186 6.32 -2.92 -3.57
N LEU A 187 7.41 -2.97 -2.79
CA LEU A 187 7.35 -2.75 -1.34
C LEU A 187 6.99 -1.31 -1.02
N LEU A 188 7.56 -0.35 -1.76
CA LEU A 188 7.30 1.07 -1.59
C LEU A 188 5.86 1.44 -1.94
N GLU A 189 5.31 0.86 -3.02
CA GLU A 189 3.89 1.01 -3.38
C GLU A 189 2.97 0.55 -2.24
N SER A 190 3.24 -0.63 -1.67
CA SER A 190 2.47 -1.16 -0.53
C SER A 190 2.66 -0.32 0.73
N PHE A 191 3.87 0.18 0.98
CA PHE A 191 4.15 1.08 2.09
C PHE A 191 3.34 2.37 1.98
N VAL A 192 3.32 3.02 0.80
CA VAL A 192 2.53 4.24 0.56
C VAL A 192 1.04 3.97 0.72
N LEU A 193 0.53 2.87 0.14
CA LEU A 193 -0.88 2.50 0.30
C LEU A 193 -1.24 2.28 1.78
N ALA A 194 -0.38 1.59 2.54
CA ALA A 194 -0.60 1.36 3.97
C ALA A 194 -0.60 2.67 4.77
N GLU A 195 0.30 3.61 4.48
CA GLU A 195 0.31 4.93 5.14
C GLU A 195 -0.97 5.73 4.85
N LEU A 196 -1.46 5.71 3.60
CA LEU A 196 -2.73 6.35 3.23
C LEU A 196 -3.92 5.72 3.95
N ASP A 197 -3.96 4.38 4.03
CA ASP A 197 -5.01 3.63 4.71
C ASP A 197 -5.08 3.94 6.21
N LYS A 198 -3.92 4.03 6.87
CA LYS A 198 -3.82 4.42 8.28
C LYS A 198 -4.38 5.83 8.51
N GLN A 199 -4.08 6.78 7.61
CA GLN A 199 -4.59 8.14 7.69
C GLN A 199 -6.13 8.20 7.61
N CYS A 200 -6.79 7.26 6.94
CA CYS A 200 -8.26 7.20 6.93
C CYS A 200 -8.86 7.03 8.32
N GLY A 201 -8.09 6.49 9.28
CA GLY A 201 -8.53 6.34 10.68
C GLY A 201 -8.79 7.65 11.41
N TRP A 202 -8.18 8.76 10.96
CA TRP A 202 -8.32 10.10 11.55
C TRP A 202 -8.59 11.22 10.53
N SER A 203 -8.77 10.88 9.26
CA SER A 203 -9.18 11.83 8.22
C SER A 203 -10.60 12.32 8.45
N GLU A 204 -10.87 13.56 8.05
CA GLU A 204 -12.23 14.14 8.07
C GLU A 204 -13.10 13.57 6.94
N GLY A 205 -12.46 13.28 5.78
CA GLY A 205 -13.09 12.63 4.64
C GLY A 205 -13.15 11.11 4.77
N ARG A 206 -14.02 10.50 3.97
CA ARG A 206 -14.01 9.04 3.74
C ARG A 206 -13.45 8.78 2.36
N TYR A 207 -12.51 7.84 2.28
CA TYR A 207 -11.75 7.57 1.07
C TYR A 207 -11.75 6.08 0.76
N ASP A 208 -12.00 5.74 -0.51
CA ASP A 208 -11.89 4.40 -1.05
C ASP A 208 -10.66 4.33 -1.97
N PHE A 209 -9.94 3.21 -1.91
CA PHE A 209 -8.75 2.99 -2.71
C PHE A 209 -8.99 1.96 -3.80
N SER A 210 -8.41 2.22 -4.97
CA SER A 210 -8.38 1.31 -6.12
C SER A 210 -7.10 1.54 -6.92
N HIS A 211 -6.80 0.70 -7.91
CA HIS A 211 -5.75 0.96 -8.90
C HIS A 211 -6.37 1.18 -10.28
N PHE A 212 -5.69 1.93 -11.14
CA PHE A 212 -6.12 2.11 -12.53
C PHE A 212 -5.17 1.43 -13.48
N ARG A 213 -5.72 0.70 -14.46
CA ARG A 213 -4.97 0.18 -15.60
C ARG A 213 -5.85 0.16 -16.83
N ASP A 214 -5.37 0.81 -17.91
CA ASP A 214 -6.04 0.83 -19.20
C ASP A 214 -5.61 -0.37 -20.09
N LEU A 215 -6.25 -0.50 -21.25
CA LEU A 215 -5.93 -1.57 -22.21
C LEU A 215 -4.56 -1.37 -22.88
N ASN A 216 -4.02 -0.17 -22.87
CA ASN A 216 -2.73 0.20 -23.46
C ASN A 216 -1.57 0.09 -22.46
N GLY A 217 -1.83 -0.41 -21.26
CA GLY A 217 -0.83 -0.62 -20.22
C GLY A 217 -0.48 0.62 -19.41
N SER A 218 -1.23 1.74 -19.54
CA SER A 218 -1.06 2.88 -18.64
C SER A 218 -1.66 2.57 -17.28
N GLU A 219 -0.95 2.91 -16.23
CA GLU A 219 -1.26 2.50 -14.87
C GLU A 219 -1.20 3.71 -13.93
N VAL A 220 -2.03 3.68 -12.88
CA VAL A 220 -1.92 4.50 -11.68
C VAL A 220 -1.95 3.55 -10.49
N ASP A 221 -0.94 3.63 -9.66
CA ASP A 221 -0.74 2.68 -8.56
C ASP A 221 -1.89 2.74 -7.57
N ILE A 222 -2.31 3.95 -7.18
CA ILE A 222 -3.39 4.17 -6.22
C ILE A 222 -4.32 5.27 -6.75
N VAL A 223 -5.58 4.94 -6.92
CA VAL A 223 -6.66 5.89 -7.18
C VAL A 223 -7.44 6.05 -5.89
N VAL A 224 -7.60 7.27 -5.45
CA VAL A 224 -8.38 7.63 -4.26
C VAL A 224 -9.70 8.23 -4.71
N GLU A 225 -10.82 7.72 -4.20
CA GLU A 225 -12.16 8.23 -4.46
C GLU A 225 -12.79 8.64 -3.13
N ASP A 226 -13.29 9.87 -3.03
CA ASP A 226 -13.99 10.32 -1.83
C ASP A 226 -15.50 10.02 -1.88
N SER A 227 -16.21 10.31 -0.79
CA SER A 227 -17.65 10.09 -0.69
C SER A 227 -18.50 10.90 -1.68
N GLU A 228 -17.94 11.95 -2.29
CA GLU A 228 -18.60 12.77 -3.32
C GLU A 228 -18.29 12.25 -4.74
N GLY A 229 -17.47 11.19 -4.86
CA GLY A 229 -17.05 10.61 -6.13
C GLY A 229 -15.97 11.43 -6.85
N ARG A 230 -15.29 12.35 -6.13
CA ARG A 230 -14.10 13.05 -6.64
C ARG A 230 -12.90 12.11 -6.58
N LEU A 231 -11.97 12.25 -7.51
CA LEU A 231 -10.87 11.32 -7.65
C LEU A 231 -9.50 12.01 -7.67
N ALA A 232 -8.54 11.36 -7.03
CA ALA A 232 -7.13 11.70 -7.14
C ALA A 232 -6.32 10.46 -7.59
N GLY A 233 -5.24 10.69 -8.35
CA GLY A 233 -4.31 9.64 -8.78
C GLY A 233 -2.97 9.77 -8.05
N ILE A 234 -2.44 8.67 -7.56
CA ILE A 234 -1.14 8.62 -6.88
C ILE A 234 -0.28 7.56 -7.57
N GLU A 235 0.90 7.95 -7.96
CA GLU A 235 1.96 7.09 -8.51
C GLU A 235 3.15 7.08 -7.57
N VAL A 236 3.87 5.98 -7.47
CA VAL A 236 4.99 5.80 -6.53
C VAL A 236 6.26 5.45 -7.29
N LYS A 237 7.33 6.23 -7.07
CA LYS A 237 8.62 6.03 -7.72
C LYS A 237 9.76 5.92 -6.70
N ALA A 238 10.52 4.85 -6.80
CA ALA A 238 11.72 4.65 -5.99
C ALA A 238 12.94 5.45 -6.48
N SER A 239 12.79 6.25 -7.54
CA SER A 239 13.86 7.09 -8.09
C SER A 239 13.90 8.46 -7.42
N ALA A 240 15.08 9.09 -7.41
CA ALA A 240 15.26 10.46 -6.94
C ALA A 240 14.87 11.52 -8.00
N THR A 241 14.47 11.10 -9.20
CA THR A 241 14.10 11.99 -10.30
C THR A 241 12.74 11.63 -10.84
N VAL A 242 11.98 12.63 -11.25
CA VAL A 242 10.65 12.52 -11.85
C VAL A 242 10.60 13.29 -13.15
N THR A 243 9.89 12.76 -14.13
CA THR A 243 9.69 13.35 -15.46
C THR A 243 8.20 13.44 -15.79
N ALA A 244 7.86 14.19 -16.82
CA ALA A 244 6.46 14.28 -17.30
C ALA A 244 5.88 12.92 -17.70
N LYS A 245 6.72 11.96 -18.10
CA LYS A 245 6.30 10.60 -18.45
C LYS A 245 5.71 9.84 -17.26
N ASP A 246 6.18 10.13 -16.06
CA ASP A 246 5.70 9.47 -14.83
C ASP A 246 4.25 9.86 -14.47
N PHE A 247 3.75 10.93 -15.09
CA PHE A 247 2.35 11.37 -14.96
C PHE A 247 1.42 10.86 -16.06
N SER A 248 1.89 10.03 -16.98
CA SER A 248 1.09 9.57 -18.14
C SER A 248 -0.15 8.79 -17.73
N GLY A 249 -0.07 7.94 -16.71
CA GLY A 249 -1.22 7.21 -16.16
C GLY A 249 -2.22 8.15 -15.49
N ILE A 250 -1.71 9.07 -14.66
CA ILE A 250 -2.52 10.10 -13.98
C ILE A 250 -3.24 11.00 -15.00
N ALA A 251 -2.59 11.38 -16.08
CA ALA A 251 -3.21 12.18 -17.14
C ALA A 251 -4.38 11.43 -17.78
N LYS A 252 -4.22 10.15 -18.10
CA LYS A 252 -5.29 9.31 -18.65
C LYS A 252 -6.44 9.09 -17.67
N LEU A 253 -6.13 8.94 -16.38
CA LEU A 253 -7.17 8.90 -15.34
C LEU A 253 -7.95 10.21 -15.34
N ALA A 254 -7.26 11.36 -15.35
CA ALA A 254 -7.88 12.69 -15.38
C ALA A 254 -8.82 12.85 -16.60
N ASP A 255 -8.35 12.44 -17.80
CA ASP A 255 -9.18 12.46 -19.01
C ASP A 255 -10.42 11.55 -18.89
N ALA A 256 -10.29 10.41 -18.23
CA ALA A 256 -11.38 9.44 -18.07
C ALA A 256 -12.45 9.88 -17.06
N VAL A 257 -12.08 10.70 -16.06
CA VAL A 257 -13.00 11.12 -14.99
C VAL A 257 -13.49 12.57 -15.11
N GLY A 258 -12.82 13.39 -15.93
CA GLY A 258 -13.20 14.77 -16.21
C GLY A 258 -13.21 15.65 -14.95
N ASP A 259 -14.29 16.41 -14.74
CA ASP A 259 -14.41 17.39 -13.65
C ASP A 259 -14.28 16.78 -12.24
N ARG A 260 -14.47 15.47 -12.11
CA ARG A 260 -14.26 14.76 -10.83
C ARG A 260 -12.80 14.63 -10.44
N PHE A 261 -11.86 14.92 -11.34
CA PHE A 261 -10.43 14.86 -11.02
C PHE A 261 -9.99 16.05 -10.17
N VAL A 262 -9.56 15.80 -8.94
CA VAL A 262 -9.12 16.84 -8.01
C VAL A 262 -7.61 17.03 -8.02
N GLY A 263 -6.82 15.97 -8.28
CA GLY A 263 -5.37 16.11 -8.31
C GLY A 263 -4.63 14.82 -8.61
N GLY A 264 -3.35 14.97 -8.95
CA GLY A 264 -2.43 13.86 -9.17
C GLY A 264 -1.09 14.08 -8.50
N VAL A 265 -0.59 13.05 -7.85
CA VAL A 265 0.69 13.08 -7.14
C VAL A 265 1.57 11.95 -7.61
N VAL A 266 2.82 12.27 -7.91
CA VAL A 266 3.90 11.28 -8.02
C VAL A 266 4.76 11.41 -6.77
N PHE A 267 4.69 10.41 -5.88
CA PHE A 267 5.64 10.31 -4.77
C PHE A 267 6.98 9.78 -5.26
N TYR A 268 8.09 10.41 -4.85
CA TYR A 268 9.41 10.04 -5.30
C TYR A 268 10.47 10.19 -4.20
N ASP A 269 11.63 9.57 -4.35
CA ASP A 269 12.74 9.64 -3.40
C ASP A 269 13.62 10.90 -3.63
N GLY A 270 12.98 12.06 -3.77
CA GLY A 270 13.62 13.36 -3.90
C GLY A 270 13.37 14.28 -2.73
N SER A 271 13.73 15.57 -2.87
CA SER A 271 13.65 16.58 -1.81
C SER A 271 12.55 17.62 -2.03
N ASP A 272 12.11 17.82 -3.25
CA ASP A 272 11.38 19.03 -3.61
C ASP A 272 9.93 18.73 -4.05
N ALA A 273 9.02 19.66 -3.74
CA ALA A 273 7.69 19.67 -4.33
C ALA A 273 7.75 20.38 -5.69
N LEU A 274 7.52 19.63 -6.77
CA LEU A 274 7.64 20.10 -8.13
C LEU A 274 6.28 20.11 -8.85
N PRO A 275 5.87 21.23 -9.49
CA PRO A 275 4.65 21.28 -10.28
C PRO A 275 4.84 20.58 -11.63
N PHE A 276 3.83 19.83 -12.09
CA PHE A 276 3.76 19.19 -13.39
C PHE A 276 2.45 19.51 -14.13
N GLY A 277 2.17 20.79 -14.27
CA GLY A 277 0.95 21.31 -14.86
C GLY A 277 -0.16 21.52 -13.84
N ASP A 278 -1.40 21.69 -14.34
CA ASP A 278 -2.55 21.93 -13.49
C ASP A 278 -2.91 20.67 -12.67
N LYS A 279 -3.18 20.86 -11.39
CA LYS A 279 -3.55 19.79 -10.44
C LYS A 279 -2.57 18.62 -10.31
N ARG A 280 -1.36 18.68 -10.90
CA ARG A 280 -0.37 17.58 -10.84
C ARG A 280 0.93 18.05 -10.24
N ARG A 281 1.49 17.22 -9.35
CA ARG A 281 2.76 17.55 -8.68
C ARG A 281 3.55 16.31 -8.30
N ALA A 282 4.88 16.41 -8.31
CA ALA A 282 5.74 15.44 -7.67
C ALA A 282 6.02 15.90 -6.24
N LEU A 283 5.96 14.98 -5.30
CA LEU A 283 6.21 15.25 -3.88
C LEU A 283 7.25 14.25 -3.34
N PRO A 284 8.15 14.70 -2.45
CA PRO A 284 8.95 13.77 -1.67
C PRO A 284 8.05 12.80 -0.92
N LEU A 285 8.48 11.54 -0.80
CA LEU A 285 7.75 10.54 0.00
C LEU A 285 7.51 11.00 1.43
N SER A 286 8.45 11.76 2.01
CA SER A 286 8.32 12.36 3.35
C SER A 286 7.10 13.29 3.50
N ALA A 287 6.59 13.86 2.42
CA ALA A 287 5.39 14.70 2.46
C ALA A 287 4.13 13.92 2.89
N LEU A 288 4.16 12.58 2.75
CA LEU A 288 3.05 11.71 3.15
C LEU A 288 2.80 11.71 4.65
N TRP A 289 3.86 11.84 5.45
CA TRP A 289 3.78 11.86 6.93
C TRP A 289 4.28 13.16 7.55
N SER A 290 4.64 14.15 6.75
CA SER A 290 5.02 15.45 7.31
C SER A 290 3.81 16.21 7.83
N PRO A 291 3.89 16.83 9.00
CA PRO A 291 2.81 17.66 9.50
C PRO A 291 2.53 18.81 8.54
N ALA A 292 1.29 19.24 8.48
CA ALA A 292 0.90 20.41 7.71
C ALA A 292 1.63 21.64 8.28
N THR A 293 2.77 22.02 7.72
CA THR A 293 3.33 23.33 7.99
C THR A 293 2.43 24.35 7.31
N LEU A 294 1.60 25.00 8.10
CA LEU A 294 0.85 26.17 7.66
C LEU A 294 1.88 27.22 7.23
N SER A 295 1.95 27.52 5.94
CA SER A 295 2.57 28.77 5.52
C SER A 295 1.72 29.89 6.11
N LYS A 296 2.31 30.66 7.03
CA LYS A 296 1.74 31.93 7.49
C LYS A 296 1.70 32.92 6.34
#